data_1ef695e3e24c3a1d11f70cbbc9f6d54e
#
_entry.id   1ef695e3e24c3a1d11f70cbbc9f6d54e
#
_cell.length_a   1.000
_cell.length_b   1.000
_cell.length_c   1.000
_cell.angle_alpha   90.00
_cell.angle_beta   90.00
_cell.angle_gamma   90.00
#
_symmetry.space_group_name_H-M   'P 1'
#
loop_
_entity.id
_entity.type
_entity.pdbx_description
1 polymer ?
#
loop_
_entity_poly.entity_id
_entity_poly.type
_entity_poly.pdbx_seq_one_letter_code
_entity_poly.pdbx_strand_id
1 'polypeptide(L)'
;MEITKRYSERMKNMLIQERQQKILEAIKIFDKICRENNIWYTLTSGSILGAVRHKGFIPWDCDMDVFVKITDIEKLRTSLLRGIPDTMKLYIWDMEPKYPLCYDRLSFRDIPHDLLHIDIHPLIGAPDTKNAQI
;
A
#
# COMPACT_ATOMS: atom_id res chain seq x y z
N MET A 1 -6.22 -27.23 -1.88
CA MET A 1 -7.31 -26.61 -1.10
C MET A 1 -7.06 -26.58 0.41
N GLU A 2 -6.63 -27.66 1.05
CA GLU A 2 -6.26 -27.65 2.48
C GLU A 2 -5.05 -26.79 2.80
N ILE A 3 -4.03 -26.78 1.93
CA ILE A 3 -2.83 -25.94 2.07
C ILE A 3 -3.19 -24.46 2.04
N THR A 4 -4.09 -24.05 1.16
CA THR A 4 -4.55 -22.65 1.04
C THR A 4 -5.37 -22.23 2.27
N LYS A 5 -6.21 -23.11 2.80
CA LYS A 5 -6.98 -22.88 4.04
C LYS A 5 -6.06 -22.74 5.26
N ARG A 6 -5.10 -23.65 5.43
CA ARG A 6 -4.08 -23.60 6.49
C ARG A 6 -3.23 -22.33 6.43
N TYR A 7 -2.87 -21.93 5.22
CA TYR A 7 -2.11 -20.72 4.99
C TYR A 7 -2.90 -19.47 5.36
N SER A 8 -4.16 -19.42 4.94
CA SER A 8 -5.07 -18.31 5.26
C SER A 8 -5.34 -18.21 6.77
N GLU A 9 -5.52 -19.31 7.47
CA GLU A 9 -5.72 -19.32 8.93
C GLU A 9 -4.46 -18.92 9.69
N ARG A 10 -3.28 -19.38 9.25
CA ARG A 10 -2.00 -18.96 9.82
C ARG A 10 -1.78 -17.46 9.69
N MET A 11 -2.15 -16.89 8.54
CA MET A 11 -2.00 -15.45 8.30
C MET A 11 -3.01 -14.63 9.11
N LYS A 12 -4.22 -15.13 9.32
CA LYS A 12 -5.22 -14.50 10.20
C LYS A 12 -4.76 -14.45 11.66
N ASN A 13 -4.00 -15.46 12.09
CA ASN A 13 -3.47 -15.55 13.46
C ASN A 13 -2.10 -14.88 13.62
N MET A 14 -1.57 -14.26 12.57
CA MET A 14 -0.32 -13.50 12.65
C MET A 14 -0.45 -12.34 13.63
N LEU A 15 0.50 -12.21 14.54
CA LEU A 15 0.52 -11.12 15.50
C LEU A 15 0.65 -9.76 14.79
N ILE A 16 0.06 -8.72 15.39
CA ILE A 16 0.12 -7.35 14.84
C ILE A 16 1.57 -6.92 14.59
N GLN A 17 2.48 -7.23 15.50
CA GLN A 17 3.90 -6.90 15.34
C GLN A 17 4.54 -7.58 14.13
N GLU A 18 4.18 -8.84 13.85
CA GLU A 18 4.67 -9.55 12.66
C GLU A 18 4.14 -8.91 11.37
N ARG A 19 2.88 -8.49 11.35
CA ARG A 19 2.29 -7.75 10.22
C ARG A 19 2.98 -6.41 10.03
N GLN A 20 3.21 -5.68 11.11
CA GLN A 20 3.92 -4.40 11.08
C GLN A 20 5.34 -4.56 10.51
N GLN A 21 6.06 -5.62 10.87
CA GLN A 21 7.37 -5.92 10.31
C GLN A 21 7.31 -6.20 8.81
N LYS A 22 6.32 -6.95 8.36
CA LYS A 22 6.11 -7.22 6.93
C LYS A 22 5.77 -5.96 6.15
N ILE A 23 4.89 -5.11 6.68
CA ILE A 23 4.57 -3.81 6.06
C ILE A 23 5.79 -2.90 6.04
N LEU A 24 6.62 -2.92 7.07
CA LEU A 24 7.86 -2.15 7.10
C LEU A 24 8.84 -2.60 5.99
N GLU A 25 8.96 -3.90 5.74
CA GLU A 25 9.72 -4.41 4.59
C GLU A 25 9.15 -3.86 3.27
N ALA A 26 7.84 -3.94 3.10
CA ALA A 26 7.17 -3.49 1.89
C ALA A 26 7.33 -1.98 1.66
N ILE A 27 7.17 -1.16 2.69
CA ILE A 27 7.32 0.31 2.55
C ILE A 27 8.76 0.72 2.28
N LYS A 28 9.75 0.01 2.81
CA LYS A 28 11.16 0.25 2.49
C LYS A 28 11.46 -0.01 1.01
N ILE A 29 10.91 -1.07 0.45
CA ILE A 29 11.02 -1.39 -0.98
C ILE A 29 10.30 -0.34 -1.81
N PHE A 30 9.08 0.03 -1.42
CA PHE A 30 8.29 1.09 -2.06
C PHE A 30 9.03 2.43 -2.05
N ASP A 31 9.55 2.85 -0.91
CA ASP A 31 10.31 4.10 -0.76
C ASP A 31 11.55 4.12 -1.66
N LYS A 32 12.30 3.03 -1.68
CA LYS A 32 13.48 2.91 -2.56
C LYS A 32 13.10 3.08 -4.02
N ILE A 33 12.06 2.40 -4.49
CA ILE A 33 11.59 2.48 -5.87
C ILE A 33 11.11 3.90 -6.20
N CYS A 34 10.38 4.55 -5.30
CA CYS A 34 9.92 5.92 -5.48
C CYS A 34 11.11 6.90 -5.59
N ARG A 35 12.11 6.78 -4.72
CA ARG A 35 13.30 7.63 -4.74
C ARG A 35 14.12 7.43 -6.01
N GLU A 36 14.35 6.20 -6.43
CA GLU A 36 15.10 5.87 -7.64
C GLU A 36 14.42 6.37 -8.92
N ASN A 37 13.09 6.51 -8.91
CA ASN A 37 12.30 6.93 -10.06
C ASN A 37 11.74 8.36 -9.93
N ASN A 38 12.19 9.11 -8.93
CA ASN A 38 11.77 10.50 -8.69
C ASN A 38 10.25 10.64 -8.56
N ILE A 39 9.63 9.76 -7.81
CA ILE A 39 8.19 9.76 -7.50
C ILE A 39 8.00 10.25 -6.07
N TRP A 40 7.26 11.34 -5.91
CA TRP A 40 6.90 11.86 -4.59
C TRP A 40 5.68 11.11 -4.04
N TYR A 41 5.74 10.75 -2.77
CA TYR A 41 4.59 10.23 -2.05
C TYR A 41 4.57 10.77 -0.61
N THR A 42 3.43 10.64 0.04
CA THR A 42 3.28 10.94 1.47
C THR A 42 2.41 9.89 2.16
N LEU A 43 2.65 9.69 3.44
CA LEU A 43 1.75 8.89 4.26
C LEU A 43 0.42 9.60 4.45
N THR A 44 -0.64 8.84 4.65
CA THR A 44 -1.98 9.37 4.92
C THR A 44 -2.71 8.51 5.95
N SER A 45 -3.87 8.96 6.40
CA SER A 45 -4.72 8.24 7.35
C SER A 45 -3.98 7.88 8.66
N GLY A 46 -4.19 6.68 9.20
CA GLY A 46 -3.52 6.20 10.39
C GLY A 46 -2.00 6.11 10.28
N SER A 47 -1.48 5.94 9.06
CA SER A 47 -0.04 5.86 8.83
C SER A 47 0.68 7.17 9.15
N ILE A 48 0.15 8.30 8.71
CA ILE A 48 0.73 9.61 9.05
C ILE A 48 0.52 9.94 10.52
N LEU A 49 -0.64 9.62 11.08
CA LEU A 49 -0.95 9.82 12.48
C LEU A 49 0.02 9.04 13.38
N GLY A 50 0.30 7.78 13.04
CA GLY A 50 1.28 6.97 13.74
C GLY A 50 2.68 7.52 13.65
N ALA A 51 3.11 7.94 12.45
CA ALA A 51 4.42 8.53 12.23
C ALA A 51 4.65 9.79 13.08
N VAL A 52 3.66 10.65 13.18
CA VAL A 52 3.77 11.91 13.94
C VAL A 52 3.64 11.67 15.45
N ARG A 53 2.65 10.89 15.87
CA ARG A 53 2.31 10.72 17.30
C ARG A 53 3.11 9.61 17.98
N HIS A 54 3.37 8.49 17.30
CA HIS A 54 4.06 7.32 17.84
C HIS A 54 5.47 7.12 17.28
N LYS A 55 5.89 7.91 16.32
CA LYS A 55 7.14 7.75 15.56
C LYS A 55 7.25 6.36 14.91
N GLY A 56 6.14 5.80 14.51
CA GLY A 56 5.99 4.47 13.92
C GLY A 56 4.52 4.11 13.78
N PHE A 57 4.22 2.82 13.73
CA PHE A 57 2.84 2.36 13.70
C PHE A 57 2.10 2.72 14.98
N ILE A 58 0.82 3.05 14.85
CA ILE A 58 -0.09 2.99 15.99
C ILE A 58 -0.06 1.55 16.53
N PRO A 59 0.07 1.30 17.84
CA PRO A 59 0.35 -0.05 18.37
C PRO A 59 -0.59 -1.16 17.91
N TRP A 60 -1.85 -0.84 17.61
CA TRP A 60 -2.88 -1.78 17.15
C TRP A 60 -3.14 -1.74 15.65
N ASP A 61 -2.43 -0.90 14.90
CA ASP A 61 -2.61 -0.72 13.46
C ASP A 61 -1.53 -1.47 12.68
N CYS A 62 -1.93 -2.15 11.62
CA CYS A 62 -1.04 -2.88 10.73
C CYS A 62 -1.24 -2.50 9.26
N ASP A 63 -1.98 -1.43 8.97
CA ASP A 63 -2.22 -0.94 7.63
C ASP A 63 -1.26 0.21 7.28
N MET A 64 -1.00 0.37 5.99
CA MET A 64 -0.20 1.47 5.47
C MET A 64 -0.94 2.10 4.30
N ASP A 65 -1.12 3.41 4.36
CA ASP A 65 -1.77 4.19 3.32
C ASP A 65 -0.84 5.30 2.85
N VAL A 66 -0.72 5.45 1.55
CA VAL A 66 0.07 6.50 0.92
C VAL A 66 -0.74 7.26 -0.12
N PHE A 67 -0.43 8.54 -0.31
CA PHE A 67 -0.87 9.35 -1.44
C PHE A 67 0.24 9.47 -2.47
N VAL A 68 -0.11 9.31 -3.74
CA VAL A 68 0.75 9.57 -4.89
C VAL A 68 -0.01 10.49 -5.86
N LYS A 69 0.65 11.47 -6.44
CA LYS A 69 0.02 12.35 -7.43
C LYS A 69 -0.56 11.50 -8.57
N ILE A 70 -1.78 11.80 -8.98
CA ILE A 70 -2.44 11.05 -10.07
C ILE A 70 -1.62 11.06 -11.36
N THR A 71 -0.88 12.14 -11.60
CA THR A 71 0.02 12.27 -12.76
C THR A 71 1.20 11.30 -12.73
N ASP A 72 1.55 10.75 -11.56
CA ASP A 72 2.67 9.83 -11.35
C ASP A 72 2.23 8.36 -11.23
N ILE A 73 0.93 8.07 -11.20
CA ILE A 73 0.41 6.71 -10.99
C ILE A 73 0.92 5.71 -12.03
N GLU A 74 0.88 6.07 -13.33
CA GLU A 74 1.36 5.16 -14.38
C GLU A 74 2.87 4.92 -14.28
N LYS A 75 3.63 5.96 -13.99
CA LYS A 75 5.08 5.85 -13.75
C LYS A 75 5.37 4.97 -12.52
N LEU A 76 4.58 5.12 -11.47
CA LEU A 76 4.70 4.29 -10.27
C LEU A 76 4.41 2.82 -10.57
N ARG A 77 3.32 2.53 -11.27
CA ARG A 77 2.95 1.16 -11.68
C ARG A 77 4.08 0.48 -12.45
N THR A 78 4.61 1.17 -13.46
CA THR A 78 5.73 0.66 -14.26
C THR A 78 6.98 0.43 -13.40
N SER A 79 7.30 1.35 -12.52
CA SER A 79 8.47 1.26 -11.64
C SER A 79 8.33 0.13 -10.62
N LEU A 80 7.15 -0.04 -10.03
CA LEU A 80 6.86 -1.14 -9.10
C LEU A 80 6.92 -2.50 -9.78
N LEU A 81 6.27 -2.66 -10.93
CA LEU A 81 6.29 -3.92 -11.70
C LEU A 81 7.70 -4.33 -12.09
N ARG A 82 8.59 -3.38 -12.31
CA ARG A 82 9.99 -3.63 -12.65
C ARG A 82 10.86 -3.91 -11.41
N GLY A 83 10.58 -3.27 -10.29
CA GLY A 83 11.49 -3.19 -9.15
C GLY A 83 11.11 -4.04 -7.93
N ILE A 84 9.86 -4.48 -7.79
CA ILE A 84 9.46 -5.31 -6.64
C ILE A 84 10.01 -6.74 -6.77
N PRO A 85 10.38 -7.40 -5.65
CA PRO A 85 10.78 -8.80 -5.69
C PRO A 85 9.62 -9.72 -6.07
N ASP A 86 9.93 -10.94 -6.53
CA ASP A 86 8.92 -11.93 -6.94
C ASP A 86 7.98 -12.36 -5.82
N THR A 87 8.36 -12.13 -4.56
CA THR A 87 7.52 -12.38 -3.39
C THR A 87 6.39 -11.38 -3.20
N MET A 88 6.42 -10.27 -3.94
CA MET A 88 5.43 -9.19 -3.85
C MET A 88 4.56 -9.13 -5.10
N LYS A 89 3.38 -8.55 -4.96
CA LYS A 89 2.43 -8.34 -6.05
C LYS A 89 1.80 -6.95 -5.95
N LEU A 90 1.71 -6.27 -7.10
CA LEU A 90 0.94 -5.04 -7.26
C LEU A 90 -0.45 -5.41 -7.81
N TYR A 91 -1.48 -5.08 -7.05
CA TYR A 91 -2.89 -5.19 -7.46
C TYR A 91 -3.31 -3.85 -8.07
N ILE A 92 -3.59 -3.86 -9.37
CA ILE A 92 -4.02 -2.67 -10.12
C ILE A 92 -5.53 -2.72 -10.27
N TRP A 93 -6.24 -1.70 -9.76
CA TRP A 93 -7.69 -1.71 -9.57
C TRP A 93 -8.51 -1.98 -10.84
N ASP A 94 -8.06 -1.53 -11.98
CA ASP A 94 -8.76 -1.68 -13.26
C ASP A 94 -8.29 -2.88 -14.10
N MET A 95 -7.34 -3.66 -13.60
CA MET A 95 -6.74 -4.79 -14.30
C MET A 95 -6.95 -6.14 -13.60
N GLU A 96 -7.28 -6.14 -12.32
CA GLU A 96 -7.45 -7.37 -11.54
C GLU A 96 -8.92 -7.82 -11.53
N PRO A 97 -9.22 -9.03 -12.04
CA PRO A 97 -10.57 -9.59 -11.93
C PRO A 97 -10.99 -9.75 -10.47
N LYS A 98 -12.21 -9.35 -10.16
CA LYS A 98 -12.81 -9.45 -8.81
C LYS A 98 -12.11 -8.60 -7.73
N TYR A 99 -11.25 -7.67 -8.09
CA TYR A 99 -10.66 -6.74 -7.14
C TYR A 99 -11.67 -5.60 -6.89
N PRO A 100 -12.19 -5.45 -5.65
CA PRO A 100 -13.34 -4.58 -5.40
C PRO A 100 -12.98 -3.12 -5.12
N LEU A 101 -11.71 -2.77 -5.09
CA LEU A 101 -11.23 -1.45 -4.70
C LEU A 101 -10.95 -0.57 -5.92
N CYS A 102 -11.05 0.74 -5.75
CA CYS A 102 -10.82 1.74 -6.79
C CYS A 102 -9.44 2.41 -6.70
N TYR A 103 -8.49 1.77 -6.06
CA TYR A 103 -7.09 2.20 -5.94
C TYR A 103 -6.15 1.00 -5.94
N ASP A 104 -4.89 1.23 -6.24
CA ASP A 104 -3.89 0.18 -6.30
C ASP A 104 -3.46 -0.27 -4.90
N ARG A 105 -3.00 -1.50 -4.79
CA ARG A 105 -2.57 -2.10 -3.54
C ARG A 105 -1.31 -2.93 -3.76
N LEU A 106 -0.30 -2.70 -2.94
CA LEU A 106 0.92 -3.49 -2.93
C LEU A 106 0.89 -4.48 -1.76
N SER A 107 1.13 -5.75 -2.03
CA SER A 107 1.13 -6.80 -1.02
C SER A 107 2.14 -7.89 -1.35
N PHE A 108 2.11 -8.96 -0.58
CA PHE A 108 2.91 -10.16 -0.80
C PHE A 108 2.05 -11.24 -1.48
N ARG A 109 2.66 -12.04 -2.37
CA ARG A 109 1.94 -13.07 -3.13
C ARG A 109 1.35 -14.18 -2.26
N ASP A 110 2.03 -14.50 -1.16
CA ASP A 110 1.68 -15.58 -0.26
C ASP A 110 0.78 -15.15 0.92
N ILE A 111 0.42 -13.86 0.97
CA ILE A 111 -0.45 -13.30 2.00
C ILE A 111 -1.69 -12.72 1.33
N PRO A 112 -2.91 -13.02 1.81
CA PRO A 112 -4.11 -12.37 1.29
C PRO A 112 -3.99 -10.85 1.37
N HIS A 113 -4.26 -10.16 0.26
CA HIS A 113 -4.04 -8.72 0.17
C HIS A 113 -4.95 -7.90 1.09
N ASP A 114 -6.06 -8.46 1.55
CA ASP A 114 -6.95 -7.84 2.53
C ASP A 114 -6.39 -7.87 3.96
N LEU A 115 -5.44 -8.76 4.23
CA LEU A 115 -4.79 -8.89 5.54
C LEU A 115 -3.52 -8.07 5.68
N LEU A 116 -2.82 -7.83 4.59
CA LEU A 116 -1.52 -7.14 4.61
C LEU A 116 -1.31 -6.38 3.30
N HIS A 117 -1.24 -5.06 3.36
CA HIS A 117 -1.16 -4.23 2.17
C HIS A 117 -0.66 -2.82 2.45
N ILE A 118 -0.16 -2.20 1.38
CA ILE A 118 0.02 -0.76 1.26
C ILE A 118 -1.02 -0.28 0.26
N ASP A 119 -1.93 0.58 0.69
CA ASP A 119 -2.92 1.20 -0.19
C ASP A 119 -2.36 2.47 -0.81
N ILE A 120 -2.41 2.55 -2.12
CA ILE A 120 -1.86 3.64 -2.92
C ILE A 120 -3.02 4.47 -3.45
N HIS A 121 -3.28 5.59 -2.78
CA HIS A 121 -4.38 6.49 -3.13
C HIS A 121 -3.91 7.57 -4.10
N PRO A 122 -4.62 7.80 -5.22
CA PRO A 122 -4.30 8.89 -6.11
C PRO A 122 -4.66 10.24 -5.49
N LEU A 123 -3.74 11.19 -5.55
CA LEU A 123 -3.95 12.56 -5.12
C LEU A 123 -4.26 13.43 -6.34
N ILE A 124 -5.44 14.00 -6.36
CA ILE A 124 -5.94 14.87 -7.43
C ILE A 124 -5.89 16.30 -6.94
N GLY A 125 -5.46 17.21 -7.80
CA GLY A 125 -5.48 18.64 -7.49
C GLY A 125 -6.90 19.16 -7.31
N ALA A 126 -7.08 20.09 -6.36
CA ALA A 126 -8.33 20.79 -6.16
C ALA A 126 -8.34 22.14 -6.92
N PRO A 127 -9.52 22.62 -7.37
CA PRO A 127 -9.62 23.95 -7.96
C PRO A 127 -9.26 25.07 -6.99
N ASP A 128 -8.69 26.15 -7.48
CA ASP A 128 -8.24 27.28 -6.66
C ASP A 128 -9.40 28.15 -6.12
N THR A 129 -10.60 28.03 -6.66
CA THR A 129 -11.75 28.82 -6.25
C THR A 129 -12.68 28.05 -5.33
N LYS A 130 -13.17 28.67 -4.26
CA LYS A 130 -14.10 28.05 -3.31
C LYS A 130 -15.36 27.47 -3.97
N ASN A 131 -15.87 28.14 -5.02
CA ASN A 131 -17.10 27.72 -5.72
C ASN A 131 -16.90 26.46 -6.58
N ALA A 132 -15.68 26.13 -6.92
CA ALA A 132 -15.33 24.92 -7.70
C ALA A 132 -14.89 23.75 -6.84
N GLN A 133 -14.77 23.92 -5.51
CA GLN A 133 -14.33 22.89 -4.55
C GLN A 133 -15.49 22.13 -3.89
N ILE A 134 -16.70 22.32 -4.37
CA ILE A 134 -17.89 21.69 -3.81
C ILE A 134 -18.03 20.25 -4.33
#